data_921cda48f3dd80a34cb0f1f5676ecc8b
#
_entry.id   921cda48f3dd80a34cb0f1f5676ecc8b
#
_cell.length_a   1.000
_cell.length_b   1.000
_cell.length_c   1.000
_cell.angle_alpha   90.00
_cell.angle_beta   90.00
_cell.angle_gamma   90.00
#
_symmetry.space_group_name_H-M   'P 1'
#
loop_
_entity.id
_entity.type
_entity.pdbx_description
1 polymer ?
#
loop_
_entity_poly.entity_id
_entity_poly.type
_entity_poly.pdbx_seq_one_letter_code
_entity_poly.pdbx_strand_id
1 'polypeptide(L)'
;MLKDDAVFLNSLAIKQALADEDLTHFAIFPVTLGTQLWGTIMCTAKNVSSKRLSLAQDYLTNVLRESFASNTDSFTIWDALTAHQVKQINYFHNFFPLSEPNPLATPSNPATINGHPIANSDAYHSIKLAMAYIHRNIQQSLSLNDVAEAAYLSPSYLSRLFKKYLHVNFVEYVNNQKIALAQEKLALTLTPINQVSAQLGFSQTSYFTKIFKRKTHLTPSEFRQHNHAIQKVYTIPRDLDWDDSASIYDVTKNYFERHEINYQTDADDDGATYLTRIGNLADKEDSQGWVYTVDGQQPVQSANEVNAQNKSVIQWVYMNYAN
;
A
#
# COMPACT_ATOMS: atom_id res chain seq x y z
N MET A 1 -11.83 13.25 40.84
CA MET A 1 -11.32 14.23 39.90
C MET A 1 -11.05 13.66 38.50
N LEU A 2 -11.71 12.60 38.12
CA LEU A 2 -11.67 11.97 36.76
C LEU A 2 -13.08 11.84 36.16
N LYS A 3 -14.13 12.36 36.82
CA LYS A 3 -15.51 12.15 36.38
C LYS A 3 -15.95 13.08 35.25
N ASP A 4 -15.28 14.21 35.06
CA ASP A 4 -15.74 15.25 34.13
C ASP A 4 -14.98 15.31 32.82
N ASP A 5 -13.84 14.59 32.67
CA ASP A 5 -12.95 14.69 31.51
C ASP A 5 -12.86 13.39 30.68
N ALA A 6 -13.62 12.33 31.01
CA ALA A 6 -13.65 11.10 30.23
C ALA A 6 -14.79 11.17 29.21
N VAL A 7 -14.44 11.33 27.95
CA VAL A 7 -15.41 11.34 26.84
C VAL A 7 -15.37 9.99 26.14
N PHE A 8 -16.52 9.32 26.07
CA PHE A 8 -16.69 8.13 25.24
C PHE A 8 -16.88 8.55 23.80
N LEU A 9 -15.89 8.25 22.94
CA LEU A 9 -15.88 8.73 21.57
C LEU A 9 -16.31 7.62 20.61
N ASN A 10 -17.33 7.88 19.79
CA ASN A 10 -17.63 7.10 18.59
C ASN A 10 -16.58 7.40 17.50
N SER A 11 -16.62 6.66 16.41
CA SER A 11 -15.66 6.80 15.31
C SER A 11 -15.54 8.23 14.74
N LEU A 12 -16.62 9.01 14.79
CA LEU A 12 -16.65 10.41 14.31
C LEU A 12 -15.90 11.36 15.26
N ALA A 13 -16.08 11.17 16.57
CA ALA A 13 -15.41 12.00 17.57
C ALA A 13 -13.91 11.67 17.67
N ILE A 14 -13.53 10.41 17.42
CA ILE A 14 -12.12 10.03 17.22
C ILE A 14 -11.55 10.77 16.02
N LYS A 15 -12.29 10.87 14.92
CA LYS A 15 -11.88 11.64 13.73
C LYS A 15 -11.58 13.10 14.04
N GLN A 16 -12.42 13.76 14.81
CA GLN A 16 -12.24 15.16 15.17
C GLN A 16 -11.09 15.36 16.16
N ALA A 17 -10.93 14.46 17.14
CA ALA A 17 -9.85 14.52 18.11
C ALA A 17 -8.47 14.17 17.52
N LEU A 18 -8.45 13.27 16.50
CA LEU A 18 -7.22 12.90 15.80
C LEU A 18 -6.77 13.93 14.75
N ALA A 19 -7.63 14.88 14.38
CA ALA A 19 -7.26 16.00 13.51
C ALA A 19 -6.43 17.08 14.22
N ASP A 20 -6.38 17.05 15.55
CA ASP A 20 -5.58 17.97 16.36
C ASP A 20 -4.14 17.42 16.48
N GLU A 21 -3.14 18.23 16.11
CA GLU A 21 -1.74 17.79 15.95
C GLU A 21 -1.05 17.33 17.24
N ASP A 22 -1.64 17.48 18.41
CA ASP A 22 -1.00 17.26 19.72
C ASP A 22 -1.65 16.16 20.59
N LEU A 23 -1.76 14.95 20.04
CA LEU A 23 -2.27 13.77 20.77
C LEU A 23 -1.34 13.26 21.88
N THR A 24 -0.14 13.83 22.04
CA THR A 24 0.80 13.44 23.10
C THR A 24 0.31 13.75 24.51
N HIS A 25 -0.78 14.53 24.62
CA HIS A 25 -1.40 14.93 25.88
C HIS A 25 -2.61 14.07 26.29
N PHE A 26 -2.92 13.02 25.51
CA PHE A 26 -4.06 12.15 25.78
C PHE A 26 -3.61 10.71 26.10
N ALA A 27 -4.32 10.08 27.03
CA ALA A 27 -4.31 8.63 27.19
C ALA A 27 -5.53 8.05 26.46
N ILE A 28 -5.30 7.10 25.58
CA ILE A 28 -6.33 6.47 24.75
C ILE A 28 -6.38 4.98 25.10
N PHE A 29 -7.52 4.53 25.60
CA PHE A 29 -7.76 3.14 25.99
C PHE A 29 -8.70 2.49 24.98
N PRO A 30 -8.25 1.54 24.15
CA PRO A 30 -9.13 0.76 23.29
C PRO A 30 -10.09 -0.11 24.11
N VAL A 31 -11.34 -0.19 23.68
CA VAL A 31 -12.38 -1.03 24.30
C VAL A 31 -12.86 -2.03 23.27
N THR A 32 -12.77 -3.32 23.57
CA THR A 32 -13.31 -4.40 22.74
C THR A 32 -14.51 -5.07 23.39
N LEU A 33 -15.42 -5.55 22.54
CA LEU A 33 -16.53 -6.42 22.88
C LEU A 33 -16.25 -7.78 22.23
N GLY A 34 -15.90 -8.79 23.03
CA GLY A 34 -15.34 -10.00 22.48
C GLY A 34 -14.06 -9.73 21.66
N THR A 35 -14.07 -10.04 20.37
CA THR A 35 -12.93 -9.83 19.45
C THR A 35 -13.03 -8.54 18.61
N GLN A 36 -14.09 -7.76 18.75
CA GLN A 36 -14.32 -6.56 17.96
C GLN A 36 -13.99 -5.28 18.72
N LEU A 37 -13.31 -4.34 18.09
CA LEU A 37 -13.12 -3.01 18.64
C LEU A 37 -14.47 -2.30 18.68
N TRP A 38 -14.95 -1.99 19.90
CA TRP A 38 -16.22 -1.33 20.11
C TRP A 38 -16.07 0.19 20.17
N GLY A 39 -14.95 0.68 20.72
CA GLY A 39 -14.67 2.11 20.82
C GLY A 39 -13.34 2.41 21.50
N THR A 40 -13.14 3.67 21.85
CA THR A 40 -11.98 4.12 22.62
C THR A 40 -12.43 5.08 23.69
N ILE A 41 -11.75 5.05 24.83
CA ILE A 41 -11.92 6.03 25.89
C ILE A 41 -10.69 6.95 25.86
N MET A 42 -10.92 8.25 25.73
CA MET A 42 -9.84 9.25 25.77
C MET A 42 -9.94 10.08 27.02
N CYS A 43 -8.82 10.33 27.65
CA CYS A 43 -8.73 11.30 28.74
C CYS A 43 -7.45 12.13 28.62
N THR A 44 -7.49 13.37 29.08
CA THR A 44 -6.30 14.23 29.15
C THR A 44 -5.29 13.62 30.13
N ALA A 45 -4.07 13.39 29.67
CA ALA A 45 -3.04 12.70 30.44
C ALA A 45 -1.67 13.39 30.34
N LYS A 46 -1.62 14.69 30.56
CA LYS A 46 -0.37 15.44 30.55
C LYS A 46 0.55 14.98 31.69
N ASN A 47 1.70 14.37 31.34
CA ASN A 47 2.70 13.90 32.32
C ASN A 47 2.18 12.84 33.31
N VAL A 48 1.35 11.91 32.87
CA VAL A 48 0.82 10.83 33.70
C VAL A 48 1.74 9.62 33.67
N SER A 49 2.09 9.09 34.86
CA SER A 49 2.92 7.87 34.96
C SER A 49 2.16 6.62 34.52
N SER A 50 2.88 5.59 34.04
CA SER A 50 2.30 4.31 33.64
C SER A 50 1.46 3.64 34.75
N LYS A 51 1.87 3.79 36.02
CA LYS A 51 1.12 3.30 37.17
C LYS A 51 -0.24 3.98 37.32
N ARG A 52 -0.33 5.29 37.03
CA ARG A 52 -1.61 6.00 37.05
C ARG A 52 -2.50 5.63 35.89
N LEU A 53 -1.93 5.34 34.72
CA LEU A 53 -2.68 4.84 33.57
C LEU A 53 -3.27 3.46 33.83
N SER A 54 -2.52 2.56 34.47
CA SER A 54 -3.04 1.25 34.90
C SER A 54 -4.19 1.35 35.91
N LEU A 55 -4.07 2.25 36.90
CA LEU A 55 -5.15 2.51 37.84
C LEU A 55 -6.40 3.12 37.17
N ALA A 56 -6.21 3.97 36.16
CA ALA A 56 -7.32 4.50 35.36
C ALA A 56 -8.02 3.40 34.55
N GLN A 57 -7.27 2.49 33.96
CA GLN A 57 -7.80 1.34 33.24
C GLN A 57 -8.64 0.44 34.15
N ASP A 58 -8.13 0.09 35.34
CA ASP A 58 -8.85 -0.69 36.35
C ASP A 58 -10.15 -0.01 36.77
N TYR A 59 -10.10 1.30 37.02
CA TYR A 59 -11.27 2.09 37.36
C TYR A 59 -12.31 2.10 36.23
N LEU A 60 -11.90 2.37 35.00
CA LEU A 60 -12.77 2.37 33.83
C LEU A 60 -13.39 0.97 33.59
N THR A 61 -12.61 -0.08 33.79
CA THR A 61 -13.09 -1.47 33.67
C THR A 61 -14.20 -1.75 34.67
N ASN A 62 -14.06 -1.32 35.93
CA ASN A 62 -15.07 -1.50 36.95
C ASN A 62 -16.33 -0.69 36.66
N VAL A 63 -16.19 0.59 36.25
CA VAL A 63 -17.32 1.45 35.89
C VAL A 63 -18.12 0.90 34.72
N LEU A 64 -17.45 0.41 33.66
CA LEU A 64 -18.15 -0.20 32.52
C LEU A 64 -18.85 -1.51 32.93
N ARG A 65 -18.19 -2.34 33.74
CA ARG A 65 -18.77 -3.60 34.22
C ARG A 65 -20.02 -3.35 35.06
N GLU A 66 -20.02 -2.37 35.94
CA GLU A 66 -21.18 -1.98 36.72
C GLU A 66 -22.31 -1.37 35.86
N SER A 67 -21.95 -0.61 34.84
CA SER A 67 -22.93 0.07 33.97
C SER A 67 -23.61 -0.88 32.96
N PHE A 68 -22.95 -1.97 32.58
CA PHE A 68 -23.44 -2.93 31.60
C PHE A 68 -23.69 -4.33 32.16
N ALA A 69 -23.94 -4.45 33.46
CA ALA A 69 -24.11 -5.72 34.21
C ALA A 69 -25.24 -6.62 33.69
N SER A 70 -26.02 -6.20 32.69
CA SER A 70 -27.14 -6.95 32.12
C SER A 70 -26.87 -7.68 30.80
N ASN A 71 -25.67 -7.51 30.19
CA ASN A 71 -25.33 -8.14 28.92
C ASN A 71 -24.19 -9.14 29.07
N THR A 72 -24.36 -10.30 28.46
CA THR A 72 -23.45 -11.48 28.50
C THR A 72 -22.13 -11.26 27.73
N ASP A 73 -21.93 -10.14 27.11
CA ASP A 73 -20.74 -9.85 26.33
C ASP A 73 -19.62 -9.26 27.22
N SER A 74 -18.45 -9.88 27.19
CA SER A 74 -17.30 -9.46 27.98
C SER A 74 -16.60 -8.25 27.34
N PHE A 75 -16.66 -7.11 28.04
CA PHE A 75 -15.82 -5.95 27.72
C PHE A 75 -14.37 -6.18 28.13
N THR A 76 -13.46 -5.77 27.29
CA THR A 76 -12.04 -5.67 27.64
C THR A 76 -11.56 -4.25 27.34
N ILE A 77 -11.04 -3.57 28.39
CA ILE A 77 -10.31 -2.31 28.20
C ILE A 77 -8.84 -2.65 28.12
N TRP A 78 -8.23 -2.31 26.99
CA TRP A 78 -6.81 -2.54 26.77
C TRP A 78 -5.96 -1.46 27.41
N ASP A 79 -4.67 -1.73 27.59
CA ASP A 79 -3.73 -0.74 28.08
C ASP A 79 -3.75 0.53 27.26
N ALA A 80 -3.43 1.67 27.90
CA ALA A 80 -3.36 2.94 27.22
C ALA A 80 -2.34 2.86 26.06
N LEU A 81 -2.76 3.33 24.90
CA LEU A 81 -1.89 3.37 23.73
C LEU A 81 -0.64 4.19 24.01
N THR A 82 0.50 3.67 23.62
CA THR A 82 1.76 4.41 23.67
C THR A 82 1.74 5.55 22.64
N ALA A 83 2.56 6.59 22.85
CA ALA A 83 2.71 7.70 21.91
C ALA A 83 3.06 7.21 20.47
N HIS A 84 3.79 6.11 20.36
CA HIS A 84 4.10 5.47 19.09
C HIS A 84 2.83 4.89 18.43
N GLN A 85 2.03 4.12 19.16
CA GLN A 85 0.77 3.56 18.69
C GLN A 85 -0.25 4.64 18.30
N VAL A 86 -0.31 5.73 19.09
CA VAL A 86 -1.18 6.89 18.78
C VAL A 86 -0.76 7.57 17.48
N LYS A 87 0.54 7.78 17.26
CA LYS A 87 1.07 8.29 15.98
C LYS A 87 0.73 7.37 14.81
N GLN A 88 0.72 6.08 15.04
CA GLN A 88 0.37 5.09 14.03
C GLN A 88 -1.12 5.15 13.68
N ILE A 89 -2.01 5.28 14.67
CA ILE A 89 -3.46 5.44 14.44
C ILE A 89 -3.75 6.73 13.67
N ASN A 90 -3.11 7.86 14.04
CA ASN A 90 -3.19 9.12 13.30
C ASN A 90 -2.74 8.98 11.86
N TYR A 91 -1.65 8.26 11.65
CA TYR A 91 -1.15 7.96 10.34
C TYR A 91 -2.17 7.19 9.51
N PHE A 92 -2.81 6.16 10.07
CA PHE A 92 -3.86 5.37 9.41
C PHE A 92 -5.04 6.23 9.02
N HIS A 93 -5.48 7.09 9.91
CA HIS A 93 -6.66 7.91 9.70
C HIS A 93 -6.51 8.90 8.53
N ASN A 94 -5.33 9.48 8.36
CA ASN A 94 -5.06 10.46 7.31
C ASN A 94 -4.95 9.84 5.91
N PHE A 95 -4.70 8.53 5.82
CA PHE A 95 -4.52 7.82 4.55
C PHE A 95 -5.66 6.88 4.17
N PHE A 96 -6.51 6.52 5.12
CA PHE A 96 -7.64 5.63 4.91
C PHE A 96 -8.87 6.24 5.56
N PRO A 97 -9.61 7.13 4.84
CA PRO A 97 -10.90 7.57 5.35
C PRO A 97 -11.77 6.32 5.52
N LEU A 98 -12.07 6.00 6.78
CA LEU A 98 -12.99 4.92 7.10
C LEU A 98 -14.35 5.33 6.50
N SER A 99 -14.81 4.61 5.49
CA SER A 99 -16.17 4.74 4.99
C SER A 99 -17.09 4.50 6.17
N GLU A 100 -18.02 5.42 6.41
CA GLU A 100 -18.97 5.29 7.50
C GLU A 100 -19.75 3.99 7.33
N PRO A 101 -19.89 3.14 8.37
CA PRO A 101 -20.80 2.03 8.31
C PRO A 101 -22.21 2.59 8.14
N ASN A 102 -22.85 2.30 7.02
CA ASN A 102 -24.25 2.65 6.78
C ASN A 102 -25.12 1.92 7.85
N PRO A 103 -25.77 2.64 8.78
CA PRO A 103 -26.50 2.00 9.88
C PRO A 103 -27.75 1.23 9.48
N LEU A 104 -28.07 1.15 8.17
CA LEU A 104 -29.25 0.49 7.60
C LEU A 104 -28.94 -0.73 6.72
N ALA A 105 -27.69 -1.21 6.68
CA ALA A 105 -27.38 -2.45 5.97
C ALA A 105 -27.72 -3.65 6.86
N THR A 106 -28.87 -4.26 6.60
CA THR A 106 -29.22 -5.61 7.09
C THR A 106 -28.10 -6.59 6.67
N PRO A 107 -27.74 -7.58 7.50
CA PRO A 107 -26.71 -8.55 7.18
C PRO A 107 -27.21 -9.49 6.07
N SER A 108 -26.93 -9.14 4.84
CA SER A 108 -27.12 -10.02 3.69
C SER A 108 -25.77 -10.55 3.25
N ASN A 109 -25.56 -11.85 3.44
CA ASN A 109 -24.48 -12.72 2.94
C ASN A 109 -23.05 -12.19 2.99
N PRO A 110 -22.06 -13.04 3.32
CA PRO A 110 -20.64 -12.61 3.35
C PRO A 110 -20.25 -12.11 1.96
N ALA A 111 -20.10 -10.79 1.86
CA ALA A 111 -19.67 -10.15 0.64
C ALA A 111 -18.23 -10.61 0.34
N THR A 112 -18.03 -11.11 -0.85
CA THR A 112 -16.72 -11.34 -1.43
C THR A 112 -16.27 -10.04 -2.11
N ILE A 113 -15.14 -9.48 -1.70
CA ILE A 113 -14.45 -8.45 -2.47
C ILE A 113 -13.35 -9.19 -3.25
N ASN A 114 -13.41 -9.12 -4.58
CA ASN A 114 -12.45 -9.77 -5.51
C ASN A 114 -12.24 -11.28 -5.27
N GLY A 115 -13.33 -12.04 -5.02
CA GLY A 115 -13.24 -13.50 -4.89
C GLY A 115 -12.63 -14.02 -3.59
N HIS A 116 -12.20 -13.16 -2.67
CA HIS A 116 -11.66 -13.56 -1.36
C HIS A 116 -12.70 -13.42 -0.25
N PRO A 117 -12.94 -14.48 0.57
CA PRO A 117 -13.87 -14.39 1.69
C PRO A 117 -13.36 -13.44 2.77
N ILE A 118 -14.26 -12.61 3.32
CA ILE A 118 -14.02 -11.60 4.37
C ILE A 118 -13.44 -12.18 5.68
N ALA A 119 -13.35 -13.49 5.83
CA ALA A 119 -12.78 -14.17 7.00
C ALA A 119 -11.29 -13.89 7.29
N ASN A 120 -10.63 -12.99 6.53
CA ASN A 120 -9.24 -12.56 6.68
C ASN A 120 -9.08 -11.03 6.71
N SER A 121 -10.04 -10.29 7.22
CA SER A 121 -10.00 -8.82 7.29
C SER A 121 -8.67 -8.29 7.87
N ASP A 122 -8.18 -8.90 8.96
CA ASP A 122 -6.95 -8.45 9.61
C ASP A 122 -5.70 -8.74 8.78
N ALA A 123 -5.64 -9.89 8.12
CA ALA A 123 -4.51 -10.26 7.27
C ALA A 123 -4.46 -9.39 5.99
N TYR A 124 -5.62 -9.11 5.39
CA TYR A 124 -5.74 -8.21 4.24
C TYR A 124 -5.33 -6.78 4.62
N HIS A 125 -5.79 -6.30 5.76
CA HIS A 125 -5.41 -5.00 6.28
C HIS A 125 -3.90 -4.91 6.53
N SER A 126 -3.32 -5.90 7.18
CA SER A 126 -1.89 -5.92 7.49
C SER A 126 -1.02 -5.94 6.24
N ILE A 127 -1.37 -6.72 5.20
CA ILE A 127 -0.61 -6.70 3.95
C ILE A 127 -0.75 -5.36 3.22
N LYS A 128 -1.92 -4.72 3.26
CA LYS A 128 -2.13 -3.38 2.72
C LYS A 128 -1.21 -2.35 3.38
N LEU A 129 -1.04 -2.44 4.70
CA LEU A 129 -0.09 -1.60 5.44
C LEU A 129 1.36 -1.83 5.02
N ALA A 130 1.76 -3.09 4.92
CA ALA A 130 3.09 -3.44 4.46
C ALA A 130 3.38 -2.85 3.07
N MET A 131 2.43 -2.96 2.15
CA MET A 131 2.56 -2.39 0.80
C MET A 131 2.64 -0.86 0.82
N ALA A 132 1.79 -0.20 1.59
CA ALA A 132 1.82 1.26 1.75
C ALA A 132 3.17 1.73 2.34
N TYR A 133 3.71 1.01 3.32
CA TYR A 133 5.04 1.29 3.86
C TYR A 133 6.14 1.12 2.81
N ILE A 134 6.10 0.03 2.03
CA ILE A 134 7.07 -0.20 0.95
C ILE A 134 7.02 0.93 -0.07
N HIS A 135 5.85 1.27 -0.59
CA HIS A 135 5.70 2.31 -1.62
C HIS A 135 6.24 3.65 -1.15
N ARG A 136 5.99 4.01 0.12
CA ARG A 136 6.49 5.27 0.70
C ARG A 136 7.99 5.28 0.89
N ASN A 137 8.57 4.15 1.25
CA ASN A 137 9.99 4.02 1.60
C ASN A 137 10.79 3.31 0.50
N ILE A 138 10.28 3.17 -0.71
CA ILE A 138 10.90 2.40 -1.79
C ILE A 138 12.30 2.90 -2.16
N GLN A 139 12.57 4.17 -1.93
CA GLN A 139 13.88 4.78 -2.16
C GLN A 139 14.89 4.54 -1.03
N GLN A 140 14.49 3.86 0.03
CA GLN A 140 15.36 3.52 1.16
C GLN A 140 15.77 2.04 1.11
N SER A 141 16.75 1.67 1.94
CA SER A 141 17.00 0.25 2.19
C SER A 141 15.81 -0.34 2.94
N LEU A 142 15.20 -1.38 2.38
CA LEU A 142 14.03 -2.04 2.96
C LEU A 142 14.37 -3.49 3.28
N SER A 143 14.26 -3.87 4.55
CA SER A 143 14.33 -5.27 4.98
C SER A 143 12.93 -5.83 5.27
N LEU A 144 12.79 -7.15 5.22
CA LEU A 144 11.55 -7.82 5.62
C LEU A 144 11.19 -7.51 7.08
N ASN A 145 12.17 -7.33 7.96
CA ASN A 145 11.97 -7.01 9.36
C ASN A 145 11.35 -5.61 9.52
N ASP A 146 11.92 -4.59 8.85
CA ASP A 146 11.43 -3.21 8.93
C ASP A 146 9.97 -3.10 8.47
N VAL A 147 9.64 -3.79 7.36
CA VAL A 147 8.27 -3.80 6.83
C VAL A 147 7.32 -4.60 7.70
N ALA A 148 7.78 -5.71 8.28
CA ALA A 148 6.96 -6.50 9.20
C ALA A 148 6.65 -5.72 10.48
N GLU A 149 7.65 -5.03 11.04
CA GLU A 149 7.47 -4.15 12.20
C GLU A 149 6.46 -3.04 11.90
N ALA A 150 6.60 -2.36 10.75
CA ALA A 150 5.68 -1.32 10.32
C ALA A 150 4.23 -1.81 10.09
N ALA A 151 4.07 -3.10 9.76
CA ALA A 151 2.76 -3.72 9.55
C ALA A 151 2.26 -4.52 10.77
N TYR A 152 2.96 -4.46 11.91
CA TYR A 152 2.66 -5.21 13.16
C TYR A 152 2.62 -6.72 12.98
N LEU A 153 3.50 -7.24 12.15
CA LEU A 153 3.58 -8.65 11.82
C LEU A 153 4.94 -9.24 12.21
N SER A 154 4.98 -10.55 12.40
CA SER A 154 6.25 -11.25 12.35
C SER A 154 6.76 -11.34 10.91
N PRO A 155 8.08 -11.29 10.67
CA PRO A 155 8.65 -11.41 9.33
C PRO A 155 8.21 -12.67 8.58
N SER A 156 8.11 -13.80 9.30
CA SER A 156 7.66 -15.07 8.73
C SER A 156 6.18 -15.02 8.30
N TYR A 157 5.34 -14.31 9.04
CA TYR A 157 3.93 -14.14 8.68
C TYR A 157 3.76 -13.19 7.49
N LEU A 158 4.47 -12.06 7.49
CA LEU A 158 4.51 -11.15 6.34
C LEU A 158 4.95 -11.87 5.06
N SER A 159 6.01 -12.68 5.12
CA SER A 159 6.48 -13.46 3.96
C SER A 159 5.39 -14.42 3.41
N ARG A 160 4.58 -15.02 4.29
CA ARG A 160 3.43 -15.85 3.88
C ARG A 160 2.33 -15.03 3.24
N LEU A 161 2.03 -13.83 3.77
CA LEU A 161 1.02 -12.93 3.20
C LEU A 161 1.42 -12.45 1.80
N PHE A 162 2.69 -12.11 1.57
CA PHE A 162 3.19 -11.76 0.23
C PHE A 162 2.91 -12.88 -0.78
N LYS A 163 3.24 -14.13 -0.43
CA LYS A 163 2.96 -15.27 -1.30
C LYS A 163 1.46 -15.52 -1.49
N LYS A 164 0.65 -15.32 -0.45
CA LYS A 164 -0.79 -15.57 -0.48
C LYS A 164 -1.55 -14.54 -1.31
N TYR A 165 -1.23 -13.25 -1.14
CA TYR A 165 -2.02 -12.15 -1.72
C TYR A 165 -1.39 -11.53 -2.97
N LEU A 166 -0.07 -11.62 -3.12
CA LEU A 166 0.65 -11.01 -4.23
C LEU A 166 1.29 -12.05 -5.16
N HIS A 167 1.26 -13.33 -4.78
CA HIS A 167 1.86 -14.46 -5.50
C HIS A 167 3.36 -14.33 -5.79
N VAL A 168 4.02 -13.34 -5.18
CA VAL A 168 5.47 -13.10 -5.28
C VAL A 168 6.09 -13.07 -3.88
N ASN A 169 7.40 -13.27 -3.77
CA ASN A 169 8.07 -13.10 -2.49
C ASN A 169 8.43 -11.62 -2.25
N PHE A 170 8.59 -11.26 -0.97
CA PHE A 170 8.90 -9.89 -0.56
C PHE A 170 10.11 -9.28 -1.28
N VAL A 171 11.23 -10.02 -1.33
CA VAL A 171 12.46 -9.52 -1.94
C VAL A 171 12.29 -9.28 -3.44
N GLU A 172 11.56 -10.16 -4.10
CA GLU A 172 11.25 -10.03 -5.52
C GLU A 172 10.34 -8.82 -5.79
N TYR A 173 9.29 -8.67 -5.01
CA TYR A 173 8.39 -7.52 -5.08
C TYR A 173 9.16 -6.20 -4.94
N VAL A 174 9.94 -6.04 -3.87
CA VAL A 174 10.72 -4.82 -3.61
C VAL A 174 11.75 -4.56 -4.72
N ASN A 175 12.46 -5.60 -5.17
CA ASN A 175 13.43 -5.45 -6.24
C ASN A 175 12.77 -5.06 -7.56
N ASN A 176 11.63 -5.65 -7.94
CA ASN A 176 10.94 -5.28 -9.17
C ASN A 176 10.50 -3.82 -9.16
N GLN A 177 9.95 -3.32 -8.04
CA GLN A 177 9.59 -1.91 -7.86
C GLN A 177 10.82 -0.99 -8.00
N LYS A 178 11.92 -1.33 -7.32
CA LYS A 178 13.17 -0.53 -7.40
C LYS A 178 13.78 -0.53 -8.80
N ILE A 179 13.75 -1.65 -9.51
CA ILE A 179 14.26 -1.75 -10.88
C ILE A 179 13.40 -0.96 -11.85
N ALA A 180 12.07 -0.97 -11.71
CA ALA A 180 11.19 -0.12 -12.51
C ALA A 180 11.50 1.38 -12.32
N LEU A 181 11.68 1.83 -11.08
CA LEU A 181 12.11 3.20 -10.80
C LEU A 181 13.53 3.50 -11.34
N ALA A 182 14.42 2.51 -11.32
CA ALA A 182 15.74 2.66 -11.92
C ALA A 182 15.67 2.84 -13.44
N GLN A 183 14.84 2.05 -14.13
CA GLN A 183 14.61 2.17 -15.56
C GLN A 183 14.11 3.58 -15.91
N GLU A 184 13.11 4.07 -15.19
CA GLU A 184 12.60 5.43 -15.36
C GLU A 184 13.70 6.49 -15.18
N LYS A 185 14.46 6.43 -14.07
CA LYS A 185 15.56 7.39 -13.82
C LYS A 185 16.67 7.31 -14.87
N LEU A 186 17.05 6.10 -15.29
CA LEU A 186 18.10 5.90 -16.28
C LEU A 186 17.69 6.39 -17.68
N ALA A 187 16.41 6.24 -18.05
CA ALA A 187 15.87 6.68 -19.32
C ALA A 187 15.67 8.21 -19.37
N LEU A 188 15.13 8.79 -18.30
CA LEU A 188 14.68 10.19 -18.29
C LEU A 188 15.70 11.19 -17.73
N THR A 189 16.81 10.71 -17.13
CA THR A 189 17.80 11.58 -16.48
C THR A 189 19.24 11.18 -16.82
N LEU A 190 20.15 12.14 -16.68
CA LEU A 190 21.58 11.90 -16.78
C LEU A 190 22.24 11.58 -15.43
N THR A 191 21.45 11.29 -14.40
CA THR A 191 21.94 10.96 -13.05
C THR A 191 22.95 9.80 -13.12
N PRO A 192 24.15 9.92 -12.56
CA PRO A 192 25.15 8.85 -12.54
C PRO A 192 24.60 7.55 -11.93
N ILE A 193 25.01 6.40 -12.48
CA ILE A 193 24.48 5.09 -12.10
C ILE A 193 24.67 4.79 -10.58
N ASN A 194 25.79 5.17 -10.01
CA ASN A 194 26.03 5.04 -8.58
C ASN A 194 25.07 5.89 -7.73
N GLN A 195 24.72 7.08 -8.21
CA GLN A 195 23.73 7.92 -7.55
C GLN A 195 22.31 7.34 -7.70
N VAL A 196 21.93 6.83 -8.88
CA VAL A 196 20.65 6.11 -9.07
C VAL A 196 20.55 4.94 -8.10
N SER A 197 21.63 4.13 -8.00
CA SER A 197 21.70 3.00 -7.05
C SER A 197 21.48 3.46 -5.61
N ALA A 198 22.19 4.49 -5.18
CA ALA A 198 22.08 5.04 -3.82
C ALA A 198 20.70 5.63 -3.53
N GLN A 199 20.11 6.41 -4.47
CA GLN A 199 18.77 6.98 -4.35
C GLN A 199 17.67 5.92 -4.24
N LEU A 200 17.91 4.70 -4.71
CA LEU A 200 16.98 3.59 -4.60
C LEU A 200 17.30 2.67 -3.41
N GLY A 201 18.17 3.12 -2.50
CA GLY A 201 18.47 2.41 -1.26
C GLY A 201 19.25 1.11 -1.45
N PHE A 202 20.04 0.99 -2.53
CA PHE A 202 20.99 -0.10 -2.67
C PHE A 202 22.30 0.25 -1.94
N SER A 203 22.76 -0.60 -1.05
CA SER A 203 24.00 -0.39 -0.29
C SER A 203 25.27 -0.44 -1.16
N GLN A 204 25.20 -1.15 -2.29
CA GLN A 204 26.34 -1.31 -3.22
C GLN A 204 25.86 -1.24 -4.67
N THR A 205 26.52 -0.42 -5.48
CA THR A 205 26.25 -0.28 -6.92
C THR A 205 26.48 -1.59 -7.69
N SER A 206 27.43 -2.42 -7.26
CA SER A 206 27.69 -3.73 -7.86
C SER A 206 26.51 -4.68 -7.68
N TYR A 207 25.86 -4.70 -6.50
CA TYR A 207 24.67 -5.48 -6.24
C TYR A 207 23.48 -4.96 -7.06
N PHE A 208 23.29 -3.63 -7.09
CA PHE A 208 22.30 -3.01 -7.97
C PHE A 208 22.47 -3.44 -9.42
N THR A 209 23.68 -3.32 -9.98
CA THR A 209 23.99 -3.70 -11.37
C THR A 209 23.66 -5.16 -11.64
N LYS A 210 24.00 -6.06 -10.69
CA LYS A 210 23.68 -7.50 -10.80
C LYS A 210 22.16 -7.75 -10.85
N ILE A 211 21.39 -7.11 -9.96
CA ILE A 211 19.94 -7.26 -9.91
C ILE A 211 19.31 -6.66 -11.17
N PHE A 212 19.72 -5.47 -11.56
CA PHE A 212 19.25 -4.78 -12.75
C PHE A 212 19.46 -5.65 -14.01
N LYS A 213 20.68 -6.14 -14.24
CA LYS A 213 21.00 -7.01 -15.39
C LYS A 213 20.19 -8.32 -15.37
N ARG A 214 19.98 -8.90 -14.18
CA ARG A 214 19.17 -10.13 -14.06
C ARG A 214 17.71 -9.89 -14.46
N LYS A 215 17.15 -8.69 -14.20
CA LYS A 215 15.73 -8.37 -14.47
C LYS A 215 15.52 -7.84 -15.90
N THR A 216 16.45 -7.05 -16.41
CA THR A 216 16.30 -6.36 -17.71
C THR A 216 17.15 -6.95 -18.82
N HIS A 217 18.02 -7.92 -18.53
CA HIS A 217 19.03 -8.51 -19.41
C HIS A 217 20.13 -7.53 -19.88
N LEU A 218 20.05 -6.25 -19.50
CA LEU A 218 21.02 -5.19 -19.80
C LEU A 218 21.66 -4.68 -18.51
N THR A 219 22.91 -4.24 -18.59
CA THR A 219 23.48 -3.42 -17.50
C THR A 219 22.81 -2.05 -17.48
N PRO A 220 22.86 -1.32 -16.35
CA PRO A 220 22.32 0.05 -16.29
C PRO A 220 22.90 1.00 -17.35
N SER A 221 24.18 0.83 -17.72
CA SER A 221 24.82 1.63 -18.77
C SER A 221 24.28 1.28 -20.15
N GLU A 222 24.19 0.01 -20.48
CA GLU A 222 23.60 -0.47 -21.74
C GLU A 222 22.15 -0.05 -21.84
N PHE A 223 21.37 -0.19 -20.77
CA PHE A 223 19.98 0.23 -20.72
C PHE A 223 19.82 1.70 -21.04
N ARG A 224 20.62 2.58 -20.40
CA ARG A 224 20.61 4.02 -20.68
C ARG A 224 20.95 4.32 -22.14
N GLN A 225 21.94 3.65 -22.69
CA GLN A 225 22.38 3.86 -24.07
C GLN A 225 21.29 3.45 -25.08
N HIS A 226 20.62 2.33 -24.82
CA HIS A 226 19.57 1.82 -25.73
C HIS A 226 18.22 2.53 -25.57
N ASN A 227 17.97 3.17 -24.44
CA ASN A 227 16.66 3.71 -24.10
C ASN A 227 16.66 5.26 -24.00
N HIS A 228 17.59 5.93 -24.65
CA HIS A 228 17.66 7.40 -24.68
C HIS A 228 16.48 8.05 -25.45
N ALA A 229 15.75 7.27 -26.24
CA ALA A 229 14.57 7.70 -26.98
C ALA A 229 13.28 7.73 -26.14
N ILE A 230 13.32 7.25 -24.88
CA ILE A 230 12.17 7.27 -23.96
C ILE A 230 11.93 8.71 -23.50
N GLN A 231 10.67 9.17 -23.61
CA GLN A 231 10.25 10.51 -23.26
C GLN A 231 9.38 10.54 -21.99
N LYS A 232 8.63 9.46 -21.71
CA LYS A 232 7.74 9.38 -20.56
C LYS A 232 7.58 7.94 -20.12
N VAL A 233 7.42 7.75 -18.81
CA VAL A 233 7.10 6.46 -18.20
C VAL A 233 5.93 6.66 -17.22
N TYR A 234 4.95 5.75 -17.26
CA TYR A 234 3.93 5.58 -16.24
C TYR A 234 4.19 4.24 -15.54
N THR A 235 4.44 4.29 -14.25
CA THR A 235 4.70 3.09 -13.44
C THR A 235 3.46 2.74 -12.62
N ILE A 236 2.95 1.54 -12.78
CA ILE A 236 1.80 0.97 -12.07
C ILE A 236 2.32 -0.12 -11.15
N PRO A 237 2.49 0.16 -9.85
CA PRO A 237 2.90 -0.86 -8.90
C PRO A 237 1.75 -1.81 -8.59
N ARG A 238 2.06 -3.09 -8.35
CA ARG A 238 1.04 -4.04 -7.89
C ARG A 238 0.47 -3.60 -6.56
N ASP A 239 -0.86 -3.59 -6.49
CA ASP A 239 -1.64 -3.47 -5.28
C ASP A 239 -2.51 -4.73 -5.05
N LEU A 240 -3.35 -4.70 -4.02
CA LEU A 240 -4.24 -5.80 -3.68
C LEU A 240 -5.52 -5.84 -4.53
N ASP A 241 -5.72 -4.81 -5.34
CA ASP A 241 -6.90 -4.70 -6.20
C ASP A 241 -6.67 -5.32 -7.58
N TRP A 242 -5.46 -5.84 -7.84
CA TRP A 242 -5.20 -6.62 -9.05
C TRP A 242 -5.89 -7.98 -8.93
N ASP A 243 -6.83 -8.23 -9.83
CA ASP A 243 -7.45 -9.55 -9.95
C ASP A 243 -6.44 -10.55 -10.53
N ASP A 244 -6.37 -11.74 -9.95
CA ASP A 244 -5.46 -12.79 -10.40
C ASP A 244 -5.76 -13.31 -11.82
N SER A 245 -6.98 -13.13 -12.29
CA SER A 245 -7.43 -13.48 -13.65
C SER A 245 -7.31 -12.31 -14.64
N ALA A 246 -7.06 -11.09 -14.17
CA ALA A 246 -6.99 -9.89 -15.01
C ALA A 246 -5.77 -9.92 -15.94
N SER A 247 -5.94 -9.36 -17.12
CA SER A 247 -4.83 -9.06 -18.02
C SER A 247 -4.07 -7.81 -17.58
N ILE A 248 -2.87 -7.60 -18.13
CA ILE A 248 -2.12 -6.35 -17.96
C ILE A 248 -2.94 -5.16 -18.41
N TYR A 249 -3.74 -5.31 -19.48
CA TYR A 249 -4.63 -4.26 -19.96
C TYR A 249 -5.73 -3.93 -18.95
N ASP A 250 -6.40 -4.94 -18.37
CA ASP A 250 -7.46 -4.72 -17.39
C ASP A 250 -6.94 -4.01 -16.13
N VAL A 251 -5.77 -4.43 -15.64
CA VAL A 251 -5.09 -3.78 -14.52
C VAL A 251 -4.77 -2.32 -14.85
N THR A 252 -4.23 -2.07 -16.04
CA THR A 252 -3.88 -0.72 -16.49
C THR A 252 -5.11 0.17 -16.57
N LYS A 253 -6.19 -0.32 -17.20
CA LYS A 253 -7.47 0.36 -17.30
C LYS A 253 -8.01 0.74 -15.92
N ASN A 254 -8.12 -0.23 -15.01
CA ASN A 254 -8.59 0.00 -13.65
C ASN A 254 -7.73 1.02 -12.90
N TYR A 255 -6.42 0.99 -13.08
CA TYR A 255 -5.49 1.95 -12.48
C TYR A 255 -5.72 3.36 -13.03
N PHE A 256 -5.83 3.53 -14.36
CA PHE A 256 -6.04 4.84 -14.99
C PHE A 256 -7.39 5.44 -14.63
N GLU A 257 -8.46 4.66 -14.61
CA GLU A 257 -9.79 5.10 -14.18
C GLU A 257 -9.79 5.58 -12.72
N ARG A 258 -9.13 4.84 -11.83
CA ARG A 258 -9.04 5.20 -10.40
C ARG A 258 -8.23 6.47 -10.15
N HIS A 259 -7.19 6.72 -10.98
CA HIS A 259 -6.31 7.88 -10.85
C HIS A 259 -6.69 9.03 -11.79
N GLU A 260 -7.86 8.95 -12.43
CA GLU A 260 -8.36 9.97 -13.37
C GLU A 260 -7.37 10.30 -14.51
N ILE A 261 -6.61 9.28 -14.97
CA ILE A 261 -5.67 9.40 -16.07
C ILE A 261 -6.43 9.13 -17.36
N ASN A 262 -6.51 10.16 -18.23
CA ASN A 262 -7.15 10.00 -19.55
C ASN A 262 -6.31 9.07 -20.43
N TYR A 263 -6.96 8.16 -21.12
CA TYR A 263 -6.33 7.26 -22.08
C TYR A 263 -7.25 6.97 -23.28
N GLN A 264 -6.67 6.51 -24.36
CA GLN A 264 -7.39 6.01 -25.54
C GLN A 264 -6.77 4.68 -25.96
N THR A 265 -7.61 3.84 -26.51
CA THR A 265 -7.22 2.51 -27.00
C THR A 265 -7.69 2.31 -28.42
N ASP A 266 -6.99 1.48 -29.14
CA ASP A 266 -7.40 0.92 -30.41
C ASP A 266 -7.27 -0.60 -30.36
N ALA A 267 -7.98 -1.29 -31.26
CA ALA A 267 -7.92 -2.72 -31.39
C ALA A 267 -7.63 -3.08 -32.85
N ASP A 268 -6.75 -4.05 -33.05
CA ASP A 268 -6.52 -4.58 -34.39
C ASP A 268 -7.59 -5.62 -34.78
N ASP A 269 -7.50 -6.09 -36.03
CA ASP A 269 -8.43 -7.07 -36.59
C ASP A 269 -8.37 -8.43 -35.85
N ASP A 270 -7.27 -8.74 -35.17
CA ASP A 270 -7.07 -9.97 -34.39
C ASP A 270 -7.54 -9.81 -32.92
N GLY A 271 -8.03 -8.62 -32.53
CA GLY A 271 -8.58 -8.34 -31.20
C GLY A 271 -7.52 -7.95 -30.17
N ALA A 272 -6.25 -7.78 -30.58
CA ALA A 272 -5.23 -7.22 -29.70
C ALA A 272 -5.53 -5.75 -29.40
N THR A 273 -5.45 -5.36 -28.13
CA THR A 273 -5.79 -4.00 -27.68
C THR A 273 -4.52 -3.23 -27.36
N TYR A 274 -4.40 -2.05 -27.94
CA TYR A 274 -3.25 -1.15 -27.78
C TYR A 274 -3.67 0.15 -27.12
N LEU A 275 -2.81 0.68 -26.27
CA LEU A 275 -2.94 2.06 -25.76
C LEU A 275 -2.33 3.02 -26.79
N THR A 276 -3.17 3.84 -27.38
CA THR A 276 -2.74 4.84 -28.38
C THR A 276 -2.54 6.23 -27.81
N ARG A 277 -3.04 6.47 -26.58
CA ARG A 277 -2.84 7.71 -25.84
C ARG A 277 -2.84 7.48 -24.35
N ILE A 278 -1.94 8.14 -23.62
CA ILE A 278 -2.01 8.29 -22.16
C ILE A 278 -1.76 9.76 -21.83
N GLY A 279 -2.71 10.39 -21.14
CA GLY A 279 -2.68 11.83 -20.88
C GLY A 279 -2.64 12.65 -22.17
N ASN A 280 -1.62 13.49 -22.28
CA ASN A 280 -1.45 14.39 -23.45
C ASN A 280 -0.58 13.78 -24.57
N LEU A 281 -0.04 12.58 -24.39
CA LEU A 281 0.84 11.95 -25.36
C LEU A 281 0.09 10.86 -26.13
N ALA A 282 -0.03 11.05 -27.44
CA ALA A 282 -0.63 10.12 -28.37
C ALA A 282 0.42 9.52 -29.29
N ASP A 283 0.16 8.31 -29.77
CA ASP A 283 0.95 7.70 -30.82
C ASP A 283 1.01 8.59 -32.05
N LYS A 284 2.15 8.60 -32.71
CA LYS A 284 2.38 9.27 -33.98
C LYS A 284 2.83 8.24 -34.99
N GLU A 285 2.11 8.16 -36.08
CA GLU A 285 2.40 7.20 -37.14
C GLU A 285 3.91 7.11 -37.45
N ASP A 286 4.44 5.89 -37.41
CA ASP A 286 5.80 5.50 -37.73
C ASP A 286 6.92 6.19 -36.94
N SER A 287 6.61 6.94 -35.87
CA SER A 287 7.65 7.70 -35.16
C SER A 287 7.67 7.56 -33.66
N GLN A 288 6.54 7.59 -32.99
CA GLN A 288 6.43 7.57 -31.53
C GLN A 288 5.22 6.78 -31.07
N GLY A 289 5.34 6.06 -29.96
CA GLY A 289 4.21 5.34 -29.44
C GLY A 289 4.42 4.75 -28.04
N TRP A 290 3.37 4.14 -27.54
CA TRP A 290 3.33 3.50 -26.25
C TRP A 290 3.69 2.02 -26.36
N VAL A 291 4.66 1.61 -25.57
CA VAL A 291 4.99 0.19 -25.32
C VAL A 291 4.85 -0.10 -23.82
N TYR A 292 4.68 -1.35 -23.47
CA TYR A 292 4.62 -1.71 -22.06
C TYR A 292 5.70 -2.70 -21.67
N THR A 293 6.08 -2.66 -20.39
CA THR A 293 6.96 -3.64 -19.76
C THR A 293 6.33 -4.18 -18.49
N VAL A 294 6.68 -5.39 -18.13
CA VAL A 294 6.24 -6.07 -16.91
C VAL A 294 7.47 -6.62 -16.19
N ASP A 295 7.64 -6.24 -14.93
CA ASP A 295 8.79 -6.64 -14.10
C ASP A 295 10.15 -6.37 -14.77
N GLY A 296 10.21 -5.29 -15.57
CA GLY A 296 11.42 -4.83 -16.26
C GLY A 296 11.68 -5.46 -17.62
N GLN A 297 10.77 -6.29 -18.14
CA GLN A 297 10.86 -6.95 -19.45
C GLN A 297 9.70 -6.54 -20.35
N GLN A 298 9.96 -6.38 -21.63
CA GLN A 298 8.94 -6.14 -22.65
C GLN A 298 8.38 -7.47 -23.16
N PRO A 299 7.09 -7.80 -22.94
CA PRO A 299 6.46 -8.96 -23.52
C PRO A 299 6.32 -8.82 -25.05
N VAL A 300 6.25 -9.96 -25.74
CA VAL A 300 5.97 -10.01 -27.19
C VAL A 300 4.45 -9.93 -27.44
N GLN A 301 3.66 -10.44 -26.48
CA GLN A 301 2.20 -10.47 -26.57
C GLN A 301 1.61 -9.08 -26.29
N SER A 302 0.38 -8.86 -26.74
CA SER A 302 -0.40 -7.67 -26.39
C SER A 302 -0.80 -7.66 -24.92
N ALA A 303 -1.10 -6.45 -24.37
CA ALA A 303 -1.37 -6.30 -22.95
C ALA A 303 -2.64 -7.03 -22.46
N ASN A 304 -3.60 -7.28 -23.35
CA ASN A 304 -4.80 -8.05 -23.03
C ASN A 304 -4.58 -9.57 -23.01
N GLU A 305 -3.48 -10.06 -23.58
CA GLU A 305 -3.12 -11.49 -23.60
C GLU A 305 -2.23 -11.90 -22.42
N VAL A 306 -1.52 -10.95 -21.82
CA VAL A 306 -0.61 -11.22 -20.70
C VAL A 306 -1.36 -11.14 -19.37
N ASN A 307 -1.36 -12.24 -18.60
CA ASN A 307 -1.98 -12.29 -17.29
C ASN A 307 -1.14 -11.55 -16.23
N ALA A 308 -1.81 -10.80 -15.36
CA ALA A 308 -1.18 -10.01 -14.29
C ALA A 308 -0.80 -10.83 -13.05
N GLN A 309 -1.21 -12.10 -12.95
CA GLN A 309 -0.85 -12.98 -11.85
C GLN A 309 0.68 -13.09 -11.72
N ASN A 310 1.20 -13.08 -10.49
CA ASN A 310 2.64 -13.15 -10.20
C ASN A 310 3.48 -11.98 -10.75
N LYS A 311 2.86 -10.90 -11.21
CA LYS A 311 3.56 -9.68 -11.63
C LYS A 311 3.60 -8.67 -10.50
N SER A 312 4.61 -7.81 -10.49
CA SER A 312 4.83 -6.83 -9.41
C SER A 312 4.71 -5.39 -9.89
N VAL A 313 5.00 -5.12 -11.15
CA VAL A 313 4.99 -3.76 -11.69
C VAL A 313 4.77 -3.77 -13.20
N ILE A 314 3.93 -2.87 -13.66
CA ILE A 314 3.71 -2.58 -15.08
C ILE A 314 4.27 -1.19 -15.35
N GLN A 315 4.95 -1.01 -16.49
CA GLN A 315 5.33 0.32 -16.95
C GLN A 315 4.85 0.52 -18.38
N TRP A 316 4.20 1.66 -18.62
CA TRP A 316 3.91 2.17 -19.95
C TRP A 316 4.94 3.21 -20.32
N VAL A 317 5.59 3.00 -21.44
CA VAL A 317 6.76 3.77 -21.89
C VAL A 317 6.45 4.42 -23.22
N TYR A 318 6.53 5.74 -23.29
CA TYR A 318 6.40 6.49 -24.52
C TYR A 318 7.79 6.74 -25.11
N MET A 319 8.01 6.22 -26.30
CA MET A 319 9.32 6.28 -26.93
C MET A 319 9.26 6.64 -28.42
N ASN A 320 10.39 7.07 -28.94
CA ASN A 320 10.59 7.33 -30.35
C ASN A 320 11.18 6.09 -31.03
N TYR A 321 10.55 5.61 -32.11
CA TYR A 321 11.02 4.48 -32.90
C TYR A 321 11.89 4.90 -34.09
N ALA A 322 11.87 6.19 -34.48
CA ALA A 322 12.57 6.72 -35.64
C ALA A 322 14.05 6.99 -35.34
N ASN A 323 14.81 5.94 -35.00
CA ASN A 323 16.27 6.04 -34.96
C ASN A 323 16.91 4.81 -35.55
#